data_3dc4c73ca7ccb101278f465db35e85cc
#
_entry.id   3dc4c73ca7ccb101278f465db35e85cc
#
_cell.length_a   1.000
_cell.length_b   1.000
_cell.length_c   1.000
_cell.angle_alpha   90.00
_cell.angle_beta   90.00
_cell.angle_gamma   90.00
#
_symmetry.space_group_name_H-M   'P 1'
#
loop_
_entity.id
_entity.type
_entity.pdbx_description
1 polymer ?
#
loop_
_entity_poly.entity_id
_entity_poly.type
_entity_poly.pdbx_seq_one_letter_code
_entity_poly.pdbx_strand_id
1 'polypeptide(L)'
;IIGYTYRQHGYLLDALCFTEAEKHQFTKVMNCEMDDVTAQDALKNLSYYLHHYWKKRSIFLLDEYDTPMQEAYVHGYWNEFINFIRGLFNSALKTNPYLERAVMTGITRVSKESVFSDLNNLKVITITSEEYADCFGFTEEGVFAALEQTGLEDKKTDVKEWYDGFIFGSLHDIYNPWSITNYLDTRKLQPFWASTSSNSLVSRLIQTASGEIKEKMEELLQGRQIVVTFDEQIVFDQLGRNENAIWSLLLASGYLKAEQVEYRGLIREPWYHLSITNLETASMFSGMFKGWFGMTQTSYNRFVKALFQGDVDAMNYYMNEVSVATFSFFDTGKEGGKDSEPERFYHGFVLGLLADQAEQYEIRSNRESGFGRYDVMMIPKNQKNADSL
;
A
#
# COMPACT_ATOMS: atom_id res chain seq x y z
N ILE A 1 17.58 11.19 12.25
CA ILE A 1 16.41 12.07 12.46
C ILE A 1 16.52 12.79 13.80
N ILE A 2 16.56 12.11 14.97
CA ILE A 2 16.57 12.73 16.31
C ILE A 2 17.66 13.81 16.43
N GLY A 3 18.92 13.49 16.12
CA GLY A 3 20.01 14.46 16.19
C GLY A 3 19.82 15.66 15.23
N TYR A 4 19.21 15.44 14.07
CA TYR A 4 18.86 16.53 13.17
C TYR A 4 17.80 17.47 13.77
N THR A 5 16.76 16.92 14.38
CA THR A 5 15.73 17.69 15.08
C THR A 5 16.34 18.55 16.19
N TYR A 6 17.26 17.98 16.97
CA TYR A 6 17.98 18.74 18.01
C TYR A 6 18.82 19.88 17.42
N ARG A 7 19.48 19.67 16.26
CA ARG A 7 20.25 20.73 15.57
C ARG A 7 19.39 21.91 15.17
N GLN A 8 18.15 21.69 14.74
CA GLN A 8 17.20 22.77 14.43
C GLN A 8 16.86 23.63 15.65
N HIS A 9 17.02 23.09 16.85
CA HIS A 9 16.78 23.80 18.12
C HIS A 9 18.08 24.15 18.87
N GLY A 10 19.22 24.22 18.17
CA GLY A 10 20.52 24.52 18.76
C GLY A 10 20.57 25.86 19.52
N TYR A 11 19.70 26.80 19.20
CA TYR A 11 19.55 28.07 19.93
C TYR A 11 19.23 27.90 21.43
N LEU A 12 18.70 26.73 21.81
CA LEU A 12 18.44 26.43 23.23
C LEU A 12 19.71 26.32 24.08
N LEU A 13 20.86 26.05 23.47
CA LEU A 13 22.13 25.98 24.18
C LEU A 13 22.59 27.33 24.76
N ASP A 14 22.14 28.42 24.14
CA ASP A 14 22.44 29.79 24.60
C ASP A 14 21.48 30.27 25.70
N ALA A 15 20.46 29.47 26.00
CA ALA A 15 19.46 29.85 27.00
C ALA A 15 20.00 29.75 28.43
N LEU A 16 19.76 30.83 29.20
CA LEU A 16 20.17 30.92 30.61
C LEU A 16 19.37 30.03 31.57
N CYS A 17 18.23 29.50 31.08
CA CYS A 17 17.34 28.67 31.91
C CYS A 17 17.80 27.20 32.03
N PHE A 18 18.86 26.80 31.35
CA PHE A 18 19.40 25.45 31.38
C PHE A 18 20.72 25.34 32.10
N THR A 19 20.88 24.29 32.85
CA THR A 19 22.15 23.94 33.53
C THR A 19 23.19 23.41 32.52
N GLU A 20 24.45 23.46 32.88
CA GLU A 20 25.52 22.90 32.04
C GLU A 20 25.37 21.38 31.78
N ALA A 21 24.81 20.65 32.73
CA ALA A 21 24.49 19.23 32.54
C ALA A 21 23.42 19.00 31.48
N GLU A 22 22.38 19.81 31.47
CA GLU A 22 21.31 19.77 30.47
C GLU A 22 21.84 20.15 29.09
N LYS A 23 22.66 21.18 28.97
CA LYS A 23 23.32 21.58 27.73
C LYS A 23 24.24 20.47 27.19
N HIS A 24 24.99 19.82 28.09
CA HIS A 24 25.81 18.69 27.70
C HIS A 24 25.00 17.51 27.18
N GLN A 25 23.90 17.17 27.86
CA GLN A 25 22.98 16.13 27.41
C GLN A 25 22.36 16.47 26.04
N PHE A 26 21.90 17.72 25.85
CA PHE A 26 21.39 18.20 24.58
C PHE A 26 22.42 18.06 23.45
N THR A 27 23.66 18.46 23.73
CA THR A 27 24.78 18.39 22.76
C THR A 27 25.09 16.96 22.35
N LYS A 28 25.08 16.01 23.29
CA LYS A 28 25.26 14.58 22.97
C LYS A 28 24.20 14.08 21.96
N VAL A 29 22.91 14.41 22.19
CA VAL A 29 21.85 14.00 21.29
C VAL A 29 22.00 14.69 19.93
N MET A 30 22.32 15.99 19.92
CA MET A 30 22.55 16.77 18.72
C MET A 30 23.68 16.21 17.85
N ASN A 31 24.72 15.69 18.46
CA ASN A 31 25.91 15.11 17.80
C ASN A 31 25.71 13.62 17.44
N CYS A 32 24.59 13.01 17.78
CA CYS A 32 24.35 11.57 17.63
C CYS A 32 25.29 10.69 18.48
N GLU A 33 25.72 11.18 19.64
CA GLU A 33 26.58 10.49 20.63
C GLU A 33 25.73 9.87 21.76
N MET A 34 24.48 9.56 21.49
CA MET A 34 23.52 9.00 22.44
C MET A 34 23.49 7.48 22.39
N ASP A 35 23.25 6.87 23.53
CA ASP A 35 22.84 5.46 23.63
C ASP A 35 21.32 5.30 23.39
N ASP A 36 20.85 4.05 23.31
CA ASP A 36 19.45 3.75 23.03
C ASP A 36 18.49 4.32 24.08
N VAL A 37 18.87 4.32 25.35
CA VAL A 37 18.04 4.85 26.44
C VAL A 37 17.88 6.36 26.30
N THR A 38 18.98 7.06 26.05
CA THR A 38 18.97 8.50 25.77
C THR A 38 18.16 8.84 24.52
N ALA A 39 18.27 8.01 23.48
CA ALA A 39 17.54 8.18 22.24
C ALA A 39 16.02 7.96 22.44
N GLN A 40 15.61 6.99 23.25
CA GLN A 40 14.20 6.76 23.60
C GLN A 40 13.58 7.94 24.35
N ASP A 41 14.33 8.62 25.18
CA ASP A 41 13.86 9.80 25.93
C ASP A 41 14.03 11.12 25.17
N ALA A 42 14.67 11.11 24.01
CA ALA A 42 15.07 12.33 23.32
C ALA A 42 13.91 13.27 22.99
N LEU A 43 12.79 12.75 22.48
CA LEU A 43 11.63 13.57 22.14
C LEU A 43 10.97 14.20 23.38
N LYS A 44 10.86 13.44 24.47
CA LYS A 44 10.36 13.96 25.75
C LYS A 44 11.28 15.04 26.30
N ASN A 45 12.60 14.81 26.26
CA ASN A 45 13.59 15.80 26.73
C ASN A 45 13.57 17.05 25.86
N LEU A 46 13.44 16.93 24.53
CA LEU A 46 13.29 18.09 23.67
C LEU A 46 12.04 18.92 24.01
N SER A 47 10.91 18.23 24.26
CA SER A 47 9.69 18.94 24.69
C SER A 47 9.84 19.64 26.05
N TYR A 48 10.61 19.05 26.96
CA TYR A 48 11.00 19.70 28.23
C TYR A 48 11.78 21.01 27.98
N TYR A 49 12.83 20.95 27.14
CA TYR A 49 13.65 22.14 26.82
C TYR A 49 12.82 23.21 26.14
N LEU A 50 12.01 22.86 25.17
CA LEU A 50 11.12 23.79 24.48
C LEU A 50 10.10 24.41 25.42
N HIS A 51 9.51 23.64 26.32
CA HIS A 51 8.58 24.15 27.34
C HIS A 51 9.24 25.11 28.29
N HIS A 52 10.45 24.83 28.76
CA HIS A 52 11.18 25.71 29.67
C HIS A 52 11.61 27.03 29.02
N TYR A 53 11.89 26.98 27.71
CA TYR A 53 12.26 28.18 26.97
C TYR A 53 11.02 29.01 26.55
N TRP A 54 10.05 28.40 25.90
CA TRP A 54 8.88 29.09 25.31
C TRP A 54 7.69 29.21 26.28
N LYS A 55 7.70 28.52 27.41
CA LYS A 55 6.58 28.42 28.38
C LYS A 55 5.28 27.88 27.72
N LYS A 56 5.42 27.08 26.66
CA LYS A 56 4.33 26.42 25.95
C LYS A 56 4.60 24.94 25.83
N ARG A 57 3.55 24.13 25.80
CA ARG A 57 3.67 22.69 25.51
C ARG A 57 3.93 22.46 24.02
N SER A 58 4.59 21.36 23.71
CA SER A 58 4.94 20.98 22.35
C SER A 58 3.78 20.25 21.67
N ILE A 59 3.66 20.42 20.35
CA ILE A 59 2.83 19.58 19.49
C ILE A 59 3.80 18.70 18.69
N PHE A 60 3.59 17.36 18.72
CA PHE A 60 4.38 16.44 17.92
C PHE A 60 3.63 16.13 16.61
N LEU A 61 4.32 16.29 15.50
CA LEU A 61 3.87 15.91 14.17
C LEU A 61 4.82 14.83 13.66
N LEU A 62 4.33 13.61 13.55
CA LEU A 62 5.10 12.45 13.11
C LEU A 62 4.48 11.96 11.79
N ASP A 63 5.13 12.29 10.71
CA ASP A 63 4.71 11.87 9.38
C ASP A 63 5.39 10.54 9.01
N GLU A 64 4.65 9.66 8.33
CA GLU A 64 5.13 8.34 7.92
C GLU A 64 5.81 7.54 9.06
N TYR A 65 5.19 7.50 10.24
CA TYR A 65 5.77 6.88 11.43
C TYR A 65 6.05 5.37 11.25
N ASP A 66 5.37 4.73 10.32
CA ASP A 66 5.45 3.31 10.02
C ASP A 66 6.50 2.94 8.94
N THR A 67 7.00 3.90 8.16
CA THR A 67 8.04 3.67 7.16
C THR A 67 9.29 2.97 7.73
N PRO A 68 9.90 3.41 8.85
CA PRO A 68 11.04 2.70 9.41
C PRO A 68 10.68 1.32 9.97
N MET A 69 9.42 1.08 10.32
CA MET A 69 8.94 -0.24 10.74
C MET A 69 8.82 -1.18 9.56
N GLN A 70 8.31 -0.70 8.43
CA GLN A 70 8.29 -1.44 7.18
C GLN A 70 9.70 -1.86 6.75
N GLU A 71 10.66 -0.95 6.79
CA GLU A 71 12.06 -1.23 6.50
C GLU A 71 12.63 -2.31 7.44
N ALA A 72 12.35 -2.22 8.74
CA ALA A 72 12.78 -3.21 9.71
C ALA A 72 12.20 -4.61 9.45
N TYR A 73 10.94 -4.67 8.99
CA TYR A 73 10.29 -5.91 8.62
C TYR A 73 10.91 -6.52 7.36
N VAL A 74 11.10 -5.74 6.31
CA VAL A 74 11.68 -6.18 5.03
C VAL A 74 13.12 -6.67 5.20
N HIS A 75 13.90 -6.00 6.04
CA HIS A 75 15.33 -6.29 6.26
C HIS A 75 15.62 -7.20 7.47
N GLY A 76 14.59 -7.71 8.17
CA GLY A 76 14.71 -8.75 9.17
C GLY A 76 15.21 -8.32 10.56
N TYR A 77 15.26 -7.00 10.87
CA TYR A 77 15.62 -6.49 12.21
C TYR A 77 14.42 -5.95 13.01
N TRP A 78 13.23 -6.47 12.72
CA TRP A 78 11.96 -6.07 13.33
C TRP A 78 11.98 -6.06 14.86
N ASN A 79 12.43 -7.15 15.48
CA ASN A 79 12.35 -7.30 16.94
C ASN A 79 13.19 -6.27 17.71
N GLU A 80 14.37 -5.95 17.21
CA GLU A 80 15.23 -4.93 17.81
C GLU A 80 14.63 -3.54 17.67
N PHE A 81 14.20 -3.23 16.47
CA PHE A 81 13.66 -1.93 16.13
C PHE A 81 12.35 -1.64 16.87
N ILE A 82 11.43 -2.63 16.98
CA ILE A 82 10.14 -2.44 17.64
C ILE A 82 10.29 -2.14 19.14
N ASN A 83 11.27 -2.76 19.80
CA ASN A 83 11.56 -2.48 21.21
C ASN A 83 12.06 -1.04 21.41
N PHE A 84 12.90 -0.57 20.52
CA PHE A 84 13.38 0.81 20.54
C PHE A 84 12.23 1.81 20.34
N ILE A 85 11.41 1.63 19.29
CA ILE A 85 10.30 2.53 18.96
C ILE A 85 9.22 2.53 20.07
N ARG A 86 8.95 1.38 20.67
CA ARG A 86 8.03 1.30 21.83
C ARG A 86 8.51 2.18 22.97
N GLY A 87 9.81 2.12 23.32
CA GLY A 87 10.41 2.98 24.34
C GLY A 87 10.26 4.46 23.97
N LEU A 88 10.60 4.83 22.75
CA LEU A 88 10.52 6.20 22.26
C LEU A 88 9.09 6.78 22.32
N PHE A 89 8.10 6.03 21.83
CA PHE A 89 6.70 6.50 21.82
C PHE A 89 6.09 6.50 23.21
N ASN A 90 6.39 5.53 24.07
CA ASN A 90 5.93 5.54 25.44
C ASN A 90 6.48 6.74 26.22
N SER A 91 7.76 7.04 26.07
CA SER A 91 8.38 8.20 26.72
C SER A 91 7.79 9.50 26.17
N ALA A 92 7.66 9.63 24.86
CA ALA A 92 7.22 10.86 24.20
C ALA A 92 5.73 11.15 24.37
N LEU A 93 4.86 10.11 24.32
CA LEU A 93 3.41 10.28 24.14
C LEU A 93 2.58 9.92 25.36
N LYS A 94 3.02 8.96 26.23
CA LYS A 94 2.17 8.44 27.31
C LYS A 94 2.13 9.33 28.54
N THR A 95 3.26 9.70 29.06
CA THR A 95 3.37 10.43 30.35
C THR A 95 4.25 11.67 30.24
N ASN A 96 4.14 12.37 29.12
CA ASN A 96 4.92 13.57 28.88
C ASN A 96 4.11 14.82 29.28
N PRO A 97 4.43 15.49 30.40
CA PRO A 97 3.70 16.67 30.86
C PRO A 97 3.93 17.91 29.96
N TYR A 98 4.93 17.87 29.09
CA TYR A 98 5.29 18.95 28.17
C TYR A 98 4.65 18.81 26.79
N LEU A 99 3.90 17.72 26.58
CA LEU A 99 3.15 17.46 25.35
C LEU A 99 1.75 18.09 25.45
N GLU A 100 1.36 18.85 24.44
CA GLU A 100 0.00 19.34 24.28
C GLU A 100 -0.84 18.36 23.45
N ARG A 101 -0.30 17.94 22.30
CA ARG A 101 -0.96 17.06 21.35
C ARG A 101 0.06 16.35 20.48
N ALA A 102 -0.29 15.19 19.99
CA ALA A 102 0.47 14.50 18.93
C ALA A 102 -0.48 14.12 17.79
N VAL A 103 0.02 14.25 16.56
CA VAL A 103 -0.60 13.74 15.34
C VAL A 103 0.43 12.84 14.66
N MET A 104 -0.01 11.65 14.32
CA MET A 104 0.83 10.66 13.66
C MET A 104 0.14 10.21 12.39
N THR A 105 0.86 10.21 11.26
CA THR A 105 0.36 9.71 9.98
C THR A 105 1.16 8.49 9.54
N GLY A 106 0.51 7.61 8.80
CA GLY A 106 1.13 6.41 8.24
C GLY A 106 0.11 5.60 7.47
N ILE A 107 0.59 4.71 6.62
CA ILE A 107 -0.24 3.81 5.82
C ILE A 107 -0.79 2.67 6.69
N THR A 108 0.05 2.15 7.59
CA THR A 108 -0.30 0.99 8.41
C THR A 108 -0.47 1.38 9.86
N ARG A 109 -1.50 0.83 10.49
CA ARG A 109 -1.56 0.85 11.94
C ARG A 109 -0.69 -0.28 12.48
N VAL A 110 0.40 0.07 13.12
CA VAL A 110 1.14 -0.92 13.91
C VAL A 110 0.33 -1.22 15.15
N SER A 111 -0.20 -2.45 15.25
CA SER A 111 -1.26 -2.81 16.19
C SER A 111 -0.89 -2.62 17.66
N LYS A 112 -1.94 -2.69 18.47
CA LYS A 112 -1.88 -2.61 19.94
C LYS A 112 -0.84 -3.54 20.57
N GLU A 113 -0.55 -4.68 19.97
CA GLU A 113 0.27 -5.72 20.61
C GLU A 113 1.77 -5.49 20.51
N SER A 114 2.24 -4.63 19.59
CA SER A 114 3.68 -4.44 19.41
C SER A 114 4.20 -3.06 19.84
N VAL A 115 3.61 -1.96 19.37
CA VAL A 115 4.12 -0.59 19.61
C VAL A 115 3.20 0.22 20.50
N PHE A 116 1.90 0.09 20.29
CA PHE A 116 0.89 0.93 20.93
C PHE A 116 0.11 0.23 22.05
N SER A 117 0.51 -0.98 22.45
CA SER A 117 -0.15 -1.71 23.55
C SER A 117 -0.24 -0.88 24.82
N ASP A 118 0.74 -0.02 25.05
CA ASP A 118 0.85 0.81 26.23
C ASP A 118 0.23 2.21 26.08
N LEU A 119 -0.18 2.61 24.86
CA LEU A 119 -0.78 3.90 24.56
C LEU A 119 -2.31 3.80 24.53
N ASN A 120 -2.97 4.06 25.67
CA ASN A 120 -4.42 3.94 25.81
C ASN A 120 -5.20 5.18 25.34
N ASN A 121 -4.50 6.25 24.96
CA ASN A 121 -5.06 7.56 24.62
C ASN A 121 -5.04 7.88 23.12
N LEU A 122 -4.77 6.89 22.29
CA LEU A 122 -4.78 7.08 20.85
C LEU A 122 -6.20 7.08 20.30
N LYS A 123 -6.52 8.09 19.52
CA LYS A 123 -7.66 8.10 18.62
C LYS A 123 -7.17 7.71 17.24
N VAL A 124 -7.70 6.63 16.70
CA VAL A 124 -7.30 6.12 15.39
C VAL A 124 -8.37 6.47 14.37
N ILE A 125 -7.92 7.08 13.29
CA ILE A 125 -8.72 7.44 12.14
C ILE A 125 -8.17 6.64 10.96
N THR A 126 -9.04 5.91 10.27
CA THR A 126 -8.71 5.13 9.07
C THR A 126 -9.49 5.66 7.89
N ILE A 127 -9.26 5.12 6.71
CA ILE A 127 -10.00 5.51 5.51
C ILE A 127 -11.49 5.18 5.58
N THR A 128 -11.92 4.27 6.47
CA THR A 128 -13.33 3.95 6.72
C THR A 128 -13.98 4.86 7.78
N SER A 129 -13.22 5.79 8.36
CA SER A 129 -13.72 6.73 9.36
C SER A 129 -14.38 7.95 8.73
N GLU A 130 -15.52 8.37 9.29
CA GLU A 130 -16.21 9.60 8.86
C GLU A 130 -15.45 10.88 9.25
N GLU A 131 -14.71 10.81 10.33
CA GLU A 131 -14.00 11.97 10.87
C GLU A 131 -12.77 12.27 10.03
N TYR A 132 -12.62 13.55 9.63
CA TYR A 132 -11.57 14.04 8.74
C TYR A 132 -11.60 13.47 7.31
N ALA A 133 -12.71 12.91 6.87
CA ALA A 133 -12.84 12.34 5.53
C ALA A 133 -12.55 13.36 4.40
N ASP A 134 -12.83 14.65 4.64
CA ASP A 134 -12.60 15.76 3.71
C ASP A 134 -11.24 16.47 3.89
N CYS A 135 -10.40 15.99 4.81
CA CYS A 135 -9.12 16.64 5.10
C CYS A 135 -7.97 16.15 4.21
N PHE A 136 -8.15 15.07 3.48
CA PHE A 136 -7.12 14.43 2.66
C PHE A 136 -7.62 14.21 1.23
N GLY A 137 -6.75 14.41 0.26
CA GLY A 137 -7.09 14.32 -1.15
C GLY A 137 -7.73 15.61 -1.69
N PHE A 138 -8.03 15.60 -2.98
CA PHE A 138 -8.82 16.66 -3.64
C PHE A 138 -10.23 16.16 -3.90
N THR A 139 -11.22 17.00 -3.64
CA THR A 139 -12.62 16.72 -3.99
C THR A 139 -12.84 16.89 -5.49
N GLU A 140 -13.85 16.23 -6.05
CA GLU A 140 -14.22 16.35 -7.47
C GLU A 140 -14.46 17.82 -7.85
N GLU A 141 -15.13 18.60 -7.00
CA GLU A 141 -15.37 20.03 -7.23
C GLU A 141 -14.05 20.79 -7.39
N GLY A 142 -13.09 20.54 -6.50
CA GLY A 142 -11.77 21.19 -6.56
C GLY A 142 -10.98 20.80 -7.82
N VAL A 143 -11.01 19.51 -8.20
CA VAL A 143 -10.35 19.02 -9.41
C VAL A 143 -10.97 19.61 -10.65
N PHE A 144 -12.30 19.64 -10.76
CA PHE A 144 -12.99 20.18 -11.91
C PHE A 144 -12.79 21.69 -12.06
N ALA A 145 -12.77 22.44 -10.95
CA ALA A 145 -12.41 23.86 -10.95
C ALA A 145 -10.96 24.08 -11.45
N ALA A 146 -10.01 23.23 -11.03
CA ALA A 146 -8.63 23.32 -11.51
C ALA A 146 -8.51 22.99 -13.01
N LEU A 147 -9.25 22.02 -13.52
CA LEU A 147 -9.31 21.69 -14.95
C LEU A 147 -9.87 22.88 -15.76
N GLU A 148 -10.93 23.52 -15.30
CA GLU A 148 -11.48 24.71 -15.93
C GLU A 148 -10.48 25.87 -15.98
N GLN A 149 -9.81 26.17 -14.86
CA GLN A 149 -8.79 27.21 -14.79
C GLN A 149 -7.60 26.98 -15.72
N THR A 150 -7.31 25.72 -16.05
CA THR A 150 -6.19 25.33 -16.92
C THR A 150 -6.61 25.07 -18.37
N GLY A 151 -7.88 25.27 -18.72
CA GLY A 151 -8.42 25.08 -20.07
C GLY A 151 -8.50 23.60 -20.48
N LEU A 152 -8.85 22.74 -19.53
CA LEU A 152 -8.95 21.28 -19.69
C LEU A 152 -10.35 20.75 -19.35
N GLU A 153 -11.40 21.56 -19.55
CA GLU A 153 -12.79 21.19 -19.22
C GLU A 153 -13.27 19.95 -19.98
N ASP A 154 -12.77 19.75 -21.21
CA ASP A 154 -13.08 18.59 -22.06
C ASP A 154 -12.46 17.30 -21.54
N LYS A 155 -11.56 17.37 -20.56
CA LYS A 155 -10.83 16.24 -19.97
C LYS A 155 -11.42 15.69 -18.66
N LYS A 156 -12.52 16.25 -18.17
CA LYS A 156 -13.15 15.83 -16.91
C LYS A 156 -13.42 14.31 -16.86
N THR A 157 -13.97 13.76 -17.95
CA THR A 157 -14.27 12.32 -18.02
C THR A 157 -13.01 11.47 -17.98
N ASP A 158 -11.99 11.83 -18.77
CA ASP A 158 -10.73 11.11 -18.82
C ASP A 158 -10.03 11.13 -17.45
N VAL A 159 -10.01 12.30 -16.79
CA VAL A 159 -9.38 12.50 -15.47
C VAL A 159 -10.14 11.74 -14.38
N LYS A 160 -11.48 11.73 -14.44
CA LYS A 160 -12.31 10.95 -13.52
C LYS A 160 -12.02 9.47 -13.65
N GLU A 161 -12.01 8.93 -14.84
CA GLU A 161 -11.74 7.53 -15.09
C GLU A 161 -10.34 7.08 -14.59
N TRP A 162 -9.34 7.94 -14.77
CA TRP A 162 -7.97 7.63 -14.40
C TRP A 162 -7.64 7.80 -12.91
N TYR A 163 -8.17 8.81 -12.24
CA TYR A 163 -7.65 9.26 -10.96
C TYR A 163 -8.68 9.36 -9.84
N ASP A 164 -9.97 9.27 -10.17
CA ASP A 164 -11.03 9.24 -9.17
C ASP A 164 -11.10 7.89 -8.47
N GLY A 165 -11.82 7.83 -7.35
CA GLY A 165 -12.26 6.60 -6.74
C GLY A 165 -11.79 6.35 -5.32
N PHE A 166 -11.04 7.26 -4.71
CA PHE A 166 -10.78 7.14 -3.26
C PHE A 166 -12.07 7.41 -2.49
N ILE A 167 -12.32 6.57 -1.48
CA ILE A 167 -13.49 6.68 -0.59
C ILE A 167 -12.96 6.82 0.82
N PHE A 168 -13.33 7.91 1.50
CA PHE A 168 -12.99 8.15 2.90
C PHE A 168 -14.28 8.29 3.71
N GLY A 169 -14.54 7.31 4.61
CA GLY A 169 -15.84 7.20 5.29
C GLY A 169 -16.97 7.09 4.27
N SER A 170 -17.91 8.03 4.31
CA SER A 170 -19.01 8.16 3.33
C SER A 170 -18.70 9.12 2.17
N LEU A 171 -17.53 9.75 2.16
CA LEU A 171 -17.14 10.70 1.13
C LEU A 171 -16.54 9.98 -0.07
N HIS A 172 -17.15 10.14 -1.22
CA HIS A 172 -16.76 9.60 -2.51
C HIS A 172 -16.10 10.66 -3.40
N ASP A 173 -15.61 10.22 -4.57
CA ASP A 173 -15.04 11.09 -5.60
C ASP A 173 -13.85 11.94 -5.09
N ILE A 174 -12.95 11.25 -4.38
CA ILE A 174 -11.70 11.85 -3.89
C ILE A 174 -10.55 11.44 -4.81
N TYR A 175 -9.67 12.38 -5.09
CA TYR A 175 -8.54 12.26 -6.01
C TYR A 175 -7.21 12.39 -5.28
N ASN A 176 -6.21 11.64 -5.74
CA ASN A 176 -4.85 11.79 -5.22
C ASN A 176 -4.25 13.12 -5.69
N PRO A 177 -3.80 14.01 -4.76
CA PRO A 177 -3.25 15.32 -5.11
C PRO A 177 -2.01 15.25 -6.02
N TRP A 178 -1.14 14.26 -5.81
CA TRP A 178 0.06 14.08 -6.62
C TRP A 178 -0.28 13.77 -8.08
N SER A 179 -1.23 12.87 -8.29
CA SER A 179 -1.66 12.49 -9.64
C SER A 179 -2.31 13.66 -10.37
N ILE A 180 -3.19 14.41 -9.70
CA ILE A 180 -3.86 15.56 -10.29
C ILE A 180 -2.88 16.69 -10.61
N THR A 181 -1.99 17.05 -9.69
CA THR A 181 -1.02 18.13 -9.94
C THR A 181 -0.07 17.80 -11.09
N ASN A 182 0.40 16.53 -11.17
CA ASN A 182 1.24 16.10 -12.27
C ASN A 182 0.48 16.02 -13.61
N TYR A 183 -0.80 15.62 -13.58
CA TYR A 183 -1.63 15.67 -14.78
C TYR A 183 -1.81 17.11 -15.30
N LEU A 184 -2.14 18.04 -14.42
CA LEU A 184 -2.29 19.46 -14.79
C LEU A 184 -1.02 20.06 -15.41
N ASP A 185 0.15 19.64 -14.91
CA ASP A 185 1.44 20.08 -15.43
C ASP A 185 1.78 19.44 -16.78
N THR A 186 1.67 18.11 -16.87
CA THR A 186 2.14 17.33 -18.04
C THR A 186 1.08 17.14 -19.10
N ARG A 187 -0.19 17.24 -18.77
CA ARG A 187 -1.38 16.94 -19.62
C ARG A 187 -1.38 15.51 -20.17
N LYS A 188 -0.72 14.57 -19.47
CA LYS A 188 -0.64 13.16 -19.86
C LYS A 188 -1.34 12.30 -18.83
N LEU A 189 -2.20 11.39 -19.29
CA LEU A 189 -2.80 10.35 -18.47
C LEU A 189 -1.79 9.22 -18.31
N GLN A 190 -1.30 9.02 -17.09
CA GLN A 190 -0.33 7.98 -16.75
C GLN A 190 -0.29 7.77 -15.23
N PRO A 191 0.23 6.64 -14.74
CA PRO A 191 0.34 6.38 -13.31
C PRO A 191 1.44 7.26 -12.71
N PHE A 192 1.05 8.32 -12.00
CA PHE A 192 1.98 9.20 -11.30
C PHE A 192 2.24 8.74 -9.87
N TRP A 193 1.19 8.67 -9.05
CA TRP A 193 1.31 8.27 -7.65
C TRP A 193 1.64 6.79 -7.50
N ALA A 194 0.96 5.92 -8.21
CA ALA A 194 1.19 4.48 -8.13
C ALA A 194 2.62 4.06 -8.56
N SER A 195 3.33 4.93 -9.28
CA SER A 195 4.73 4.72 -9.68
C SER A 195 5.76 5.31 -8.72
N THR A 196 5.36 6.02 -7.66
CA THR A 196 6.29 6.68 -6.73
C THR A 196 6.90 5.74 -5.71
N SER A 197 6.21 4.66 -5.36
CA SER A 197 6.67 3.66 -4.39
C SER A 197 7.28 2.44 -5.08
N SER A 198 8.18 1.76 -4.39
CA SER A 198 8.80 0.53 -4.93
C SER A 198 7.80 -0.63 -5.10
N ASN A 199 6.63 -0.56 -4.47
CA ASN A 199 5.60 -1.60 -4.42
C ASN A 199 6.13 -3.02 -4.11
N SER A 200 7.39 -3.12 -3.66
CA SER A 200 8.10 -4.38 -3.47
C SER A 200 7.45 -5.28 -2.42
N LEU A 201 6.96 -4.67 -1.33
CA LEU A 201 6.27 -5.41 -0.27
C LEU A 201 4.95 -6.01 -0.80
N VAL A 202 4.13 -5.22 -1.46
CA VAL A 202 2.85 -5.66 -2.05
C VAL A 202 3.10 -6.73 -3.11
N SER A 203 4.04 -6.51 -4.01
CA SER A 203 4.44 -7.47 -5.04
C SER A 203 4.85 -8.81 -4.43
N ARG A 204 5.71 -8.78 -3.40
CA ARG A 204 6.16 -9.98 -2.70
C ARG A 204 5.01 -10.71 -2.00
N LEU A 205 4.13 -9.98 -1.31
CA LEU A 205 3.00 -10.58 -0.60
C LEU A 205 2.03 -11.27 -1.56
N ILE A 206 1.66 -10.63 -2.68
CA ILE A 206 0.79 -11.25 -3.69
C ILE A 206 1.48 -12.45 -4.35
N GLN A 207 2.77 -12.33 -4.66
CA GLN A 207 3.54 -13.39 -5.30
C GLN A 207 3.60 -14.65 -4.44
N THR A 208 3.77 -14.50 -3.11
CA THR A 208 3.88 -15.60 -2.16
C THR A 208 2.54 -16.04 -1.54
N ALA A 209 1.43 -15.37 -1.88
CA ALA A 209 0.11 -15.68 -1.35
C ALA A 209 -0.47 -17.00 -1.93
N SER A 210 -1.47 -17.53 -1.24
CA SER A 210 -2.23 -18.72 -1.68
C SER A 210 -2.97 -18.52 -3.01
N GLY A 211 -3.45 -19.61 -3.59
CA GLY A 211 -4.30 -19.59 -4.77
C GLY A 211 -5.55 -18.75 -4.58
N GLU A 212 -6.18 -18.78 -3.40
CA GLU A 212 -7.39 -18.01 -3.10
C GLU A 212 -7.17 -16.50 -3.20
N ILE A 213 -6.06 -15.98 -2.67
CA ILE A 213 -5.70 -14.57 -2.77
C ILE A 213 -5.46 -14.17 -4.23
N LYS A 214 -4.80 -15.04 -4.99
CA LYS A 214 -4.52 -14.80 -6.42
C LYS A 214 -5.79 -14.80 -7.26
N GLU A 215 -6.74 -15.71 -6.99
CA GLU A 215 -8.06 -15.73 -7.64
C GLU A 215 -8.83 -14.42 -7.37
N LYS A 216 -8.84 -13.94 -6.13
CA LYS A 216 -9.47 -12.67 -5.78
C LYS A 216 -8.78 -11.47 -6.44
N MET A 217 -7.45 -11.48 -6.52
CA MET A 217 -6.71 -10.45 -7.26
C MET A 217 -7.07 -10.44 -8.75
N GLU A 218 -7.27 -11.61 -9.35
CA GLU A 218 -7.75 -11.74 -10.71
C GLU A 218 -9.16 -11.16 -10.89
N GLU A 219 -10.08 -11.45 -9.98
CA GLU A 219 -11.42 -10.87 -10.01
C GLU A 219 -11.37 -9.34 -9.98
N LEU A 220 -10.52 -8.78 -9.13
CA LEU A 220 -10.30 -7.35 -9.06
C LEU A 220 -9.77 -6.77 -10.38
N LEU A 221 -8.80 -7.43 -11.01
CA LEU A 221 -8.25 -6.98 -12.32
C LEU A 221 -9.25 -7.07 -13.47
N GLN A 222 -10.24 -7.95 -13.34
CA GLN A 222 -11.37 -8.03 -14.29
C GLN A 222 -12.46 -6.97 -14.02
N GLY A 223 -12.21 -6.06 -13.08
CA GLY A 223 -13.17 -5.02 -12.69
C GLY A 223 -14.31 -5.53 -11.81
N ARG A 224 -14.19 -6.74 -11.25
CA ARG A 224 -15.18 -7.29 -10.31
C ARG A 224 -14.86 -6.89 -8.88
N GLN A 225 -15.89 -6.86 -8.05
CA GLN A 225 -15.74 -6.69 -6.61
C GLN A 225 -15.49 -8.04 -5.95
N ILE A 226 -14.64 -8.02 -4.92
CA ILE A 226 -14.46 -9.15 -4.01
C ILE A 226 -15.09 -8.85 -2.67
N VAL A 227 -15.53 -9.90 -1.95
CA VAL A 227 -16.09 -9.76 -0.61
C VAL A 227 -15.20 -10.50 0.35
N VAL A 228 -14.59 -9.77 1.28
CA VAL A 228 -13.58 -10.29 2.21
C VAL A 228 -13.78 -9.75 3.62
N THR A 229 -13.29 -10.49 4.61
CA THR A 229 -13.19 -10.01 5.99
C THR A 229 -11.73 -9.96 6.41
N PHE A 230 -11.36 -8.90 7.12
CA PHE A 230 -10.02 -8.69 7.64
C PHE A 230 -10.07 -7.70 8.81
N ASP A 231 -9.00 -7.66 9.58
CA ASP A 231 -8.80 -6.61 10.59
C ASP A 231 -8.16 -5.38 9.92
N GLU A 232 -8.81 -4.22 10.02
CA GLU A 232 -8.24 -2.95 9.52
C GLU A 232 -6.95 -2.56 10.27
N GLN A 233 -6.70 -3.18 11.41
CA GLN A 233 -5.54 -2.91 12.24
C GLN A 233 -4.40 -3.86 11.92
N ILE A 234 -3.75 -3.65 10.77
CA ILE A 234 -2.65 -4.51 10.34
C ILE A 234 -1.46 -4.40 11.26
N VAL A 235 -0.87 -5.57 11.50
CA VAL A 235 0.46 -5.70 12.06
C VAL A 235 1.37 -6.28 11.00
N PHE A 236 2.52 -5.67 10.74
CA PHE A 236 3.51 -6.24 9.83
C PHE A 236 3.86 -7.70 10.17
N ASP A 237 3.92 -8.05 11.46
CA ASP A 237 4.14 -9.43 11.92
C ASP A 237 3.04 -10.41 11.48
N GLN A 238 1.83 -9.93 11.24
CA GLN A 238 0.71 -10.77 10.77
C GLN A 238 0.69 -10.97 9.25
N LEU A 239 1.37 -10.12 8.47
CA LEU A 239 1.42 -10.25 7.01
C LEU A 239 1.97 -11.61 6.55
N GLY A 240 2.87 -12.22 7.34
CA GLY A 240 3.40 -13.55 7.06
C GLY A 240 2.58 -14.72 7.64
N ARG A 241 1.55 -14.45 8.47
CA ARG A 241 0.76 -15.47 9.17
C ARG A 241 -0.70 -15.48 8.78
N ASN A 242 -1.23 -14.33 8.39
CA ASN A 242 -2.63 -14.14 7.99
C ASN A 242 -2.67 -13.55 6.59
N GLU A 243 -2.96 -14.37 5.62
CA GLU A 243 -3.02 -13.93 4.22
C GLU A 243 -4.06 -12.82 3.96
N ASN A 244 -5.16 -12.81 4.72
CA ASN A 244 -6.19 -11.77 4.60
C ASN A 244 -5.68 -10.38 5.02
N ALA A 245 -4.55 -10.30 5.75
CA ALA A 245 -3.91 -9.03 6.07
C ALA A 245 -3.46 -8.24 4.83
N ILE A 246 -3.29 -8.90 3.68
CA ILE A 246 -2.99 -8.24 2.42
C ILE A 246 -4.10 -7.27 1.99
N TRP A 247 -5.37 -7.64 2.20
CA TRP A 247 -6.50 -6.79 1.83
C TRP A 247 -6.54 -5.50 2.64
N SER A 248 -6.23 -5.61 3.93
CA SER A 248 -6.10 -4.47 4.82
C SER A 248 -4.96 -3.54 4.37
N LEU A 249 -3.79 -4.09 3.99
CA LEU A 249 -2.68 -3.30 3.47
C LEU A 249 -3.05 -2.60 2.15
N LEU A 250 -3.67 -3.31 1.20
CA LEU A 250 -4.06 -2.75 -0.08
C LEU A 250 -5.14 -1.67 0.06
N LEU A 251 -6.08 -1.85 1.00
CA LEU A 251 -7.07 -0.84 1.33
C LEU A 251 -6.42 0.39 1.97
N ALA A 252 -5.61 0.22 3.02
CA ALA A 252 -4.94 1.32 3.73
C ALA A 252 -3.98 2.11 2.83
N SER A 253 -3.33 1.43 1.87
CA SER A 253 -2.48 2.08 0.87
C SER A 253 -3.25 2.78 -0.24
N GLY A 254 -4.59 2.67 -0.29
CA GLY A 254 -5.42 3.27 -1.34
C GLY A 254 -5.38 2.54 -2.69
N TYR A 255 -4.80 1.35 -2.77
CA TYR A 255 -4.82 0.55 -4.01
C TYR A 255 -6.18 -0.10 -4.26
N LEU A 256 -6.89 -0.40 -3.18
CA LEU A 256 -8.29 -0.82 -3.20
C LEU A 256 -9.15 0.23 -2.50
N LYS A 257 -10.42 0.26 -2.84
CA LYS A 257 -11.47 1.01 -2.16
C LYS A 257 -12.53 0.08 -1.60
N ALA A 258 -13.15 0.47 -0.50
CA ALA A 258 -14.30 -0.21 0.08
C ALA A 258 -15.58 0.43 -0.43
N GLU A 259 -16.25 -0.21 -1.37
CA GLU A 259 -17.53 0.26 -1.92
C GLU A 259 -18.66 0.15 -0.88
N GLN A 260 -18.56 -0.87 -0.04
CA GLN A 260 -19.54 -1.13 1.01
C GLN A 260 -18.90 -1.93 2.15
N VAL A 261 -19.33 -1.66 3.38
CA VAL A 261 -19.03 -2.48 4.55
C VAL A 261 -20.35 -3.02 5.10
N GLU A 262 -20.49 -4.33 5.17
CA GLU A 262 -21.64 -4.99 5.79
C GLU A 262 -21.24 -5.75 7.03
N TYR A 263 -22.15 -5.87 7.99
CA TYR A 263 -21.89 -6.55 9.25
C TYR A 263 -22.65 -7.85 9.31
N ARG A 264 -21.95 -8.99 9.41
CA ARG A 264 -22.52 -10.34 9.37
C ARG A 264 -22.43 -11.03 10.74
N GLY A 265 -23.37 -11.92 10.98
CA GLY A 265 -23.41 -12.78 12.17
C GLY A 265 -23.73 -12.06 13.48
N LEU A 266 -23.76 -12.82 14.58
CA LEU A 266 -24.10 -12.33 15.93
C LEU A 266 -23.08 -11.33 16.49
N ILE A 267 -21.81 -11.49 16.12
CA ILE A 267 -20.71 -10.62 16.56
C ILE A 267 -20.53 -9.39 15.68
N ARG A 268 -21.38 -9.23 14.65
CA ARG A 268 -21.29 -8.14 13.67
C ARG A 268 -19.90 -8.02 13.07
N GLU A 269 -19.37 -9.12 12.54
CA GLU A 269 -18.10 -9.13 11.85
C GLU A 269 -18.18 -8.28 10.57
N PRO A 270 -17.24 -7.33 10.35
CA PRO A 270 -17.23 -6.51 9.15
C PRO A 270 -16.81 -7.32 7.92
N TRP A 271 -17.56 -7.18 6.83
CA TRP A 271 -17.27 -7.74 5.52
C TRP A 271 -17.19 -6.60 4.51
N TYR A 272 -16.08 -6.51 3.80
CA TYR A 272 -15.75 -5.42 2.91
C TYR A 272 -15.95 -5.85 1.47
N HIS A 273 -16.70 -5.05 0.72
CA HIS A 273 -16.81 -5.16 -0.74
C HIS A 273 -15.71 -4.29 -1.35
N LEU A 274 -14.65 -4.90 -1.83
CA LEU A 274 -13.47 -4.20 -2.34
C LEU A 274 -13.45 -4.21 -3.86
N SER A 275 -13.00 -3.10 -4.44
CA SER A 275 -12.66 -2.96 -5.86
C SER A 275 -11.33 -2.23 -6.02
N ILE A 276 -10.72 -2.30 -7.20
CA ILE A 276 -9.57 -1.48 -7.55
C ILE A 276 -9.99 -0.01 -7.56
N THR A 277 -9.17 0.85 -6.98
CA THR A 277 -9.53 2.26 -6.77
C THR A 277 -9.82 2.97 -8.09
N ASN A 278 -8.93 2.85 -9.09
CA ASN A 278 -9.04 3.53 -10.38
C ASN A 278 -8.10 2.92 -11.44
N LEU A 279 -8.07 3.48 -12.64
CA LEU A 279 -7.20 3.00 -13.72
C LEU A 279 -5.70 3.17 -13.42
N GLU A 280 -5.32 4.19 -12.65
CA GLU A 280 -3.92 4.37 -12.22
C GLU A 280 -3.44 3.17 -11.42
N THR A 281 -4.21 2.72 -10.43
CA THR A 281 -3.92 1.53 -9.62
C THR A 281 -4.04 0.22 -10.40
N ALA A 282 -5.01 0.11 -11.30
CA ALA A 282 -5.13 -1.04 -12.19
C ALA A 282 -3.88 -1.18 -13.08
N SER A 283 -3.39 -0.06 -13.63
CA SER A 283 -2.16 -0.01 -14.43
C SER A 283 -0.93 -0.44 -13.62
N MET A 284 -0.84 -0.03 -12.36
CA MET A 284 0.24 -0.43 -11.45
C MET A 284 0.24 -1.94 -11.22
N PHE A 285 -0.91 -2.54 -10.90
CA PHE A 285 -1.02 -3.99 -10.73
C PHE A 285 -0.66 -4.73 -12.02
N SER A 286 -1.18 -4.29 -13.16
CA SER A 286 -0.82 -4.85 -14.47
C SER A 286 0.67 -4.81 -14.73
N GLY A 287 1.32 -3.68 -14.45
CA GLY A 287 2.77 -3.52 -14.56
C GLY A 287 3.55 -4.44 -13.60
N MET A 288 3.06 -4.61 -12.37
CA MET A 288 3.66 -5.50 -11.37
C MET A 288 3.62 -6.96 -11.85
N PHE A 289 2.46 -7.44 -12.33
CA PHE A 289 2.33 -8.81 -12.84
C PHE A 289 3.20 -9.05 -14.08
N LYS A 290 3.28 -8.08 -15.00
CA LYS A 290 4.20 -8.15 -16.12
C LYS A 290 5.67 -8.24 -15.68
N GLY A 291 6.03 -7.52 -14.63
CA GLY A 291 7.37 -7.55 -14.03
C GLY A 291 7.77 -8.94 -13.50
N TRP A 292 6.82 -9.76 -13.07
CA TRP A 292 7.09 -11.13 -12.62
C TRP A 292 7.59 -12.06 -13.74
N PHE A 293 7.32 -11.73 -15.01
CA PHE A 293 7.86 -12.46 -16.17
C PHE A 293 9.36 -12.26 -16.39
N GLY A 294 10.04 -11.68 -15.43
CA GLY A 294 11.49 -11.58 -15.49
C GLY A 294 12.00 -10.69 -16.61
N MET A 295 12.25 -9.49 -16.22
CA MET A 295 13.30 -8.61 -16.74
C MET A 295 13.21 -8.04 -18.15
N THR A 296 12.35 -8.50 -19.06
CA THR A 296 12.22 -7.78 -20.33
C THR A 296 10.80 -7.77 -20.85
N GLN A 297 10.29 -6.59 -21.12
CA GLN A 297 9.10 -6.35 -21.94
C GLN A 297 9.11 -7.22 -23.23
N THR A 298 10.29 -7.65 -23.63
CA THR A 298 10.54 -8.56 -24.76
C THR A 298 9.99 -9.97 -24.53
N SER A 299 10.11 -10.56 -23.33
CA SER A 299 9.61 -11.92 -23.05
C SER A 299 8.07 -11.93 -22.97
N TYR A 300 7.46 -10.90 -22.35
CA TYR A 300 6.01 -10.72 -22.38
C TYR A 300 5.46 -10.62 -23.81
N ASN A 301 6.02 -9.74 -24.64
CA ASN A 301 5.58 -9.58 -26.02
C ASN A 301 5.77 -10.86 -26.85
N ARG A 302 6.78 -11.65 -26.57
CA ARG A 302 7.02 -12.95 -27.21
C ARG A 302 6.00 -13.99 -26.77
N PHE A 303 5.65 -14.03 -25.48
CA PHE A 303 4.59 -14.92 -24.97
C PHE A 303 3.25 -14.59 -25.64
N VAL A 304 2.83 -13.32 -25.63
CA VAL A 304 1.58 -12.88 -26.26
C VAL A 304 1.60 -13.19 -27.78
N LYS A 305 2.73 -13.00 -28.45
CA LYS A 305 2.88 -13.36 -29.85
C LYS A 305 2.75 -14.87 -30.08
N ALA A 306 3.37 -15.69 -29.23
CA ALA A 306 3.26 -17.15 -29.28
C ALA A 306 1.80 -17.61 -29.06
N LEU A 307 1.10 -16.98 -28.12
CA LEU A 307 -0.33 -17.21 -27.87
C LEU A 307 -1.18 -16.95 -29.11
N PHE A 308 -1.03 -15.80 -29.77
CA PHE A 308 -1.78 -15.47 -30.99
C PHE A 308 -1.39 -16.34 -32.19
N GLN A 309 -0.21 -16.94 -32.19
CA GLN A 309 0.24 -17.86 -33.23
C GLN A 309 -0.15 -19.32 -32.95
N GLY A 310 -0.70 -19.62 -31.76
CA GLY A 310 -0.98 -20.99 -31.32
C GLY A 310 0.30 -21.80 -31.10
N ASP A 311 1.46 -21.14 -30.89
CA ASP A 311 2.75 -21.79 -30.67
C ASP A 311 2.89 -22.23 -29.21
N VAL A 312 2.34 -23.43 -28.91
CA VAL A 312 2.30 -24.00 -27.56
C VAL A 312 3.71 -24.26 -27.01
N ASP A 313 4.65 -24.62 -27.85
CA ASP A 313 6.04 -24.91 -27.42
C ASP A 313 6.75 -23.61 -26.98
N ALA A 314 6.58 -22.52 -27.72
CA ALA A 314 7.08 -21.21 -27.33
C ALA A 314 6.37 -20.70 -26.06
N MET A 315 5.04 -20.88 -25.93
CA MET A 315 4.30 -20.53 -24.72
C MET A 315 4.84 -21.29 -23.50
N ASN A 316 5.04 -22.61 -23.62
CA ASN A 316 5.60 -23.44 -22.56
C ASN A 316 7.02 -23.02 -22.18
N TYR A 317 7.84 -22.66 -23.15
CA TYR A 317 9.19 -22.14 -22.90
C TYR A 317 9.14 -20.88 -22.01
N TYR A 318 8.33 -19.89 -22.38
CA TYR A 318 8.21 -18.66 -21.61
C TYR A 318 7.55 -18.87 -20.24
N MET A 319 6.56 -19.76 -20.16
CA MET A 319 5.95 -20.10 -18.87
C MET A 319 6.95 -20.82 -17.94
N ASN A 320 7.83 -21.66 -18.47
CA ASN A 320 8.87 -22.31 -17.68
C ASN A 320 9.95 -21.33 -17.21
N GLU A 321 10.36 -20.35 -18.04
CA GLU A 321 11.28 -19.29 -17.60
C GLU A 321 10.72 -18.53 -16.38
N VAL A 322 9.44 -18.20 -16.42
CA VAL A 322 8.75 -17.53 -15.32
C VAL A 322 8.66 -18.46 -14.11
N SER A 323 8.31 -19.72 -14.32
CA SER A 323 8.24 -20.72 -13.25
C SER A 323 9.55 -20.83 -12.50
N VAL A 324 10.66 -20.99 -13.23
CA VAL A 324 12.00 -21.11 -12.63
C VAL A 324 12.36 -19.83 -11.86
N ALA A 325 12.08 -18.65 -12.41
CA ALA A 325 12.33 -17.39 -11.73
C ALA A 325 11.46 -17.20 -10.48
N THR A 326 10.24 -17.77 -10.48
CA THR A 326 9.29 -17.65 -9.38
C THR A 326 9.47 -18.76 -8.33
N PHE A 327 9.74 -20.01 -8.77
CA PHE A 327 9.89 -21.18 -7.88
C PHE A 327 11.29 -21.34 -7.28
N SER A 328 12.35 -20.78 -7.87
CA SER A 328 13.67 -20.76 -7.22
C SER A 328 13.67 -19.99 -5.88
N PHE A 329 12.64 -19.19 -5.65
CA PHE A 329 12.38 -18.52 -4.37
C PHE A 329 11.63 -19.42 -3.35
N PHE A 330 10.95 -20.48 -3.79
CA PHE A 330 10.15 -21.38 -2.95
C PHE A 330 10.96 -22.52 -2.34
N ASP A 331 12.13 -22.84 -2.88
CA ASP A 331 12.95 -24.01 -2.46
C ASP A 331 13.73 -23.78 -1.15
N THR A 332 13.61 -22.62 -0.51
CA THR A 332 14.36 -22.30 0.71
C THR A 332 13.57 -22.42 2.02
N GLY A 333 12.37 -23.03 2.07
CA GLY A 333 11.68 -23.14 3.35
C GLY A 333 10.37 -23.90 3.40
N LYS A 334 10.43 -25.16 3.80
CA LYS A 334 9.39 -26.01 4.41
C LYS A 334 8.27 -26.59 3.53
N GLU A 335 8.18 -27.91 3.65
CA GLU A 335 7.14 -28.82 3.18
C GLU A 335 5.75 -28.19 3.04
N GLY A 336 5.33 -27.97 1.81
CA GLY A 336 3.98 -27.62 1.41
C GLY A 336 3.27 -28.86 0.85
N GLY A 337 2.00 -29.03 1.20
CA GLY A 337 1.15 -30.13 0.74
C GLY A 337 1.04 -30.21 -0.78
N LYS A 338 1.11 -31.43 -1.25
CA LYS A 338 1.04 -31.79 -2.66
C LYS A 338 -0.36 -31.52 -3.25
N ASP A 339 -0.40 -31.07 -4.49
CA ASP A 339 -1.37 -31.34 -5.56
C ASP A 339 -2.32 -30.22 -6.07
N SER A 340 -2.36 -28.97 -5.60
CA SER A 340 -3.27 -27.99 -6.21
C SER A 340 -2.71 -26.59 -6.49
N GLU A 341 -1.54 -26.26 -5.99
CA GLU A 341 -1.03 -24.88 -6.02
C GLU A 341 -0.42 -24.39 -7.35
N PRO A 342 0.30 -25.20 -8.15
CA PRO A 342 0.90 -24.72 -9.40
C PRO A 342 -0.14 -24.33 -10.46
N GLU A 343 -1.20 -25.12 -10.60
CA GLU A 343 -2.21 -24.95 -11.67
C GLU A 343 -3.00 -23.66 -11.48
N ARG A 344 -3.40 -23.34 -10.25
CA ARG A 344 -4.12 -22.10 -9.90
C ARG A 344 -3.25 -20.86 -10.04
N PHE A 345 -1.96 -20.99 -9.71
CA PHE A 345 -0.99 -19.92 -9.94
C PHE A 345 -0.88 -19.57 -11.42
N TYR A 346 -0.73 -20.59 -12.29
CA TYR A 346 -0.62 -20.36 -13.72
C TYR A 346 -1.89 -19.73 -14.31
N HIS A 347 -3.04 -20.09 -13.76
CA HIS A 347 -4.32 -19.55 -14.19
C HIS A 347 -4.41 -18.05 -13.94
N GLY A 348 -4.27 -17.60 -12.69
CA GLY A 348 -4.32 -16.17 -12.33
C GLY A 348 -3.23 -15.35 -13.02
N PHE A 349 -2.08 -15.97 -13.22
CA PHE A 349 -0.95 -15.36 -13.91
C PHE A 349 -1.24 -15.11 -15.39
N VAL A 350 -1.76 -16.11 -16.11
CA VAL A 350 -2.15 -15.95 -17.53
C VAL A 350 -3.22 -14.89 -17.69
N LEU A 351 -4.17 -14.80 -16.77
CA LEU A 351 -5.22 -13.77 -16.83
C LEU A 351 -4.67 -12.37 -16.62
N GLY A 352 -3.75 -12.19 -15.69
CA GLY A 352 -3.06 -10.90 -15.51
C GLY A 352 -2.28 -10.46 -16.75
N LEU A 353 -1.70 -11.41 -17.48
CA LEU A 353 -1.02 -11.13 -18.76
C LEU A 353 -1.98 -10.73 -19.87
N LEU A 354 -3.16 -11.30 -19.86
CA LEU A 354 -4.15 -11.05 -20.91
C LEU A 354 -4.97 -9.77 -20.63
N ALA A 355 -4.83 -9.14 -19.47
CA ALA A 355 -5.54 -7.93 -19.11
C ALA A 355 -5.38 -6.80 -20.16
N ASP A 356 -4.18 -6.65 -20.74
CA ASP A 356 -3.93 -5.67 -21.82
C ASP A 356 -4.68 -6.00 -23.13
N GLN A 357 -5.11 -7.23 -23.30
CA GLN A 357 -5.85 -7.65 -24.48
C GLN A 357 -7.36 -7.41 -24.31
N ALA A 358 -7.79 -6.97 -23.12
CA ALA A 358 -9.21 -6.74 -22.80
C ALA A 358 -9.87 -5.66 -23.68
N GLU A 359 -9.12 -4.77 -24.31
CA GLU A 359 -9.66 -3.83 -25.29
C GLU A 359 -10.18 -4.54 -26.55
N GLN A 360 -9.47 -5.56 -27.02
CA GLN A 360 -9.76 -6.27 -28.28
C GLN A 360 -10.51 -7.58 -28.06
N TYR A 361 -10.34 -8.20 -26.90
CA TYR A 361 -10.90 -9.50 -26.56
C TYR A 361 -11.71 -9.44 -25.25
N GLU A 362 -12.81 -10.21 -25.20
CA GLU A 362 -13.47 -10.56 -23.94
C GLU A 362 -12.75 -11.76 -23.35
N ILE A 363 -12.20 -11.60 -22.13
CA ILE A 363 -11.46 -12.66 -21.45
C ILE A 363 -12.43 -13.34 -20.48
N ARG A 364 -12.59 -14.65 -20.62
CA ARG A 364 -13.41 -15.49 -19.75
C ARG A 364 -12.58 -16.59 -19.12
N SER A 365 -12.81 -16.87 -17.85
CA SER A 365 -12.12 -17.91 -17.12
C SER A 365 -13.08 -18.86 -16.42
N ASN A 366 -12.65 -20.10 -16.18
CA ASN A 366 -13.29 -21.12 -15.36
C ASN A 366 -14.80 -21.31 -15.65
N ARG A 367 -15.20 -21.45 -16.91
CA ARG A 367 -16.59 -21.74 -17.28
C ARG A 367 -16.73 -23.12 -17.94
N GLU A 368 -17.84 -23.78 -17.65
CA GLU A 368 -18.25 -24.97 -18.40
C GLU A 368 -18.84 -24.54 -19.74
N SER A 369 -18.34 -25.09 -20.83
CA SER A 369 -19.00 -25.06 -22.13
C SER A 369 -19.48 -26.46 -22.49
N GLY A 370 -20.49 -26.59 -23.32
CA GLY A 370 -21.21 -27.85 -23.60
C GLY A 370 -20.36 -29.07 -23.99
N PHE A 371 -19.05 -28.93 -24.14
CA PHE A 371 -18.10 -30.00 -24.48
C PHE A 371 -16.92 -30.13 -23.49
N GLY A 372 -16.91 -29.38 -22.38
CA GLY A 372 -15.86 -29.45 -21.36
C GLY A 372 -15.65 -28.16 -20.60
N ARG A 373 -14.66 -28.18 -19.69
CA ARG A 373 -14.21 -27.03 -18.89
C ARG A 373 -13.00 -26.43 -19.59
N TYR A 374 -12.96 -25.09 -19.71
CA TYR A 374 -11.78 -24.34 -20.14
C TYR A 374 -11.30 -23.44 -19.02
N ASP A 375 -10.01 -23.24 -18.96
CA ASP A 375 -9.40 -22.42 -17.90
C ASP A 375 -9.42 -20.95 -18.28
N VAL A 376 -8.99 -20.60 -19.47
CA VAL A 376 -9.02 -19.24 -20.02
C VAL A 376 -9.47 -19.25 -21.46
N MET A 377 -10.37 -18.33 -21.83
CA MET A 377 -10.85 -18.15 -23.19
C MET A 377 -10.79 -16.68 -23.57
N MET A 378 -10.25 -16.38 -24.73
CA MET A 378 -10.25 -15.04 -25.33
C MET A 378 -11.23 -15.01 -26.50
N ILE A 379 -12.25 -14.15 -26.43
CA ILE A 379 -13.28 -14.01 -27.46
C ILE A 379 -13.10 -12.63 -28.12
N PRO A 380 -12.85 -12.56 -29.44
CA PRO A 380 -12.74 -11.28 -30.12
C PRO A 380 -14.01 -10.45 -29.99
N LYS A 381 -13.89 -9.19 -29.56
CA LYS A 381 -15.03 -8.26 -29.50
C LYS A 381 -15.50 -7.86 -30.91
N ASN A 382 -14.62 -7.89 -31.88
CA ASN A 382 -14.94 -7.61 -33.27
C ASN A 382 -15.06 -8.93 -34.05
N GLN A 383 -16.29 -9.26 -34.47
CA GLN A 383 -16.61 -10.50 -35.21
C GLN A 383 -15.89 -10.64 -36.59
N LYS A 384 -15.17 -9.61 -37.06
CA LYS A 384 -14.35 -9.70 -38.26
C LYS A 384 -12.96 -10.30 -37.99
N ASN A 385 -12.54 -10.40 -36.74
CA ASN A 385 -11.33 -11.11 -36.31
C ASN A 385 -11.73 -12.53 -35.95
N ALA A 386 -11.46 -13.47 -36.82
CA ALA A 386 -12.20 -14.72 -36.93
C ALA A 386 -11.94 -15.80 -35.87
N ASP A 387 -10.93 -15.68 -35.00
CA ASP A 387 -10.54 -16.81 -34.18
C ASP A 387 -10.59 -16.47 -32.68
N SER A 388 -11.44 -17.26 -31.94
CA SER A 388 -11.36 -17.35 -30.47
C SER A 388 -10.16 -18.20 -30.08
N LEU A 389 -9.35 -17.73 -29.13
CA LEU A 389 -8.20 -18.41 -28.57
C LEU A 389 -8.52 -19.02 -27.20
#